data_3ae203e22cc632d422e5561cb63d7cd2
#
_entry.id   3ae203e22cc632d422e5561cb63d7cd2
#
_cell.length_a   1.000
_cell.length_b   1.000
_cell.length_c   1.000
_cell.angle_alpha   90.00
_cell.angle_beta   90.00
_cell.angle_gamma   90.00
#
_symmetry.space_group_name_H-M   'P 1'
#
loop_
_entity.id
_entity.type
_entity.pdbx_description
1 polymer ?
#
loop_
_entity_poly.entity_id
_entity_poly.type
_entity_poly.pdbx_seq_one_letter_code
_entity_poly.pdbx_strand_id
1 'polypeptide(L)'
;MKTRLLSLSPAEFCKATDACSDGVFFAAKHASMAEVWDACPRIDWLIWMLNAIDAPQDEKTCRLFMVWCARNTPLADGRTTGALITDARSLAALEVAERFANCGATRQELFAAGVAAWAATGDAAGAAARVAARAAAWDATWAAARAAAGAAAWDAQAAQFRKVVANPFKL
;
A
#
# COMPACT_ATOMS: atom_id res chain seq x y z
N MET A 1 4.52 -15.82 -20.58
CA MET A 1 5.50 -14.77 -20.23
C MET A 1 5.67 -14.63 -18.71
N LYS A 2 4.59 -14.74 -17.91
CA LYS A 2 4.59 -14.60 -16.43
C LYS A 2 5.54 -15.55 -15.70
N THR A 3 5.49 -16.85 -15.98
CA THR A 3 6.31 -17.88 -15.31
C THR A 3 7.82 -17.65 -15.49
N ARG A 4 8.21 -17.02 -16.58
CA ARG A 4 9.62 -16.76 -16.89
C ARG A 4 10.24 -15.69 -15.97
N LEU A 5 9.48 -14.66 -15.55
CA LEU A 5 10.01 -13.59 -14.69
C LEU A 5 10.26 -14.08 -13.25
N LEU A 6 9.50 -15.07 -12.78
CA LEU A 6 9.61 -15.59 -11.41
C LEU A 6 10.92 -16.36 -11.16
N SER A 7 11.54 -16.91 -12.22
CA SER A 7 12.78 -17.69 -12.14
C SER A 7 14.04 -16.91 -12.50
N LEU A 8 13.92 -15.61 -12.79
CA LEU A 8 15.07 -14.78 -13.14
C LEU A 8 15.91 -14.43 -11.91
N SER A 9 17.21 -14.29 -12.12
CA SER A 9 18.09 -13.65 -11.15
C SER A 9 17.69 -12.18 -10.93
N PRO A 10 18.08 -11.53 -9.82
CA PRO A 10 17.79 -10.12 -9.59
C PRO A 10 18.24 -9.20 -10.73
N ALA A 11 19.42 -9.43 -11.29
CA ALA A 11 19.96 -8.64 -12.40
C ALA A 11 19.13 -8.80 -13.68
N GLU A 12 18.75 -10.04 -14.03
CA GLU A 12 17.92 -10.32 -15.20
C GLU A 12 16.50 -9.78 -15.02
N PHE A 13 15.91 -9.90 -13.82
CA PHE A 13 14.61 -9.34 -13.51
C PHE A 13 14.61 -7.81 -13.68
N CYS A 14 15.57 -7.12 -13.08
CA CYS A 14 15.70 -5.67 -13.20
C CYS A 14 15.84 -5.23 -14.65
N LYS A 15 16.64 -5.94 -15.44
CA LYS A 15 16.80 -5.65 -16.88
C LYS A 15 15.53 -5.91 -17.68
N ALA A 16 14.82 -7.02 -17.39
CA ALA A 16 13.60 -7.40 -18.11
C ALA A 16 12.41 -6.49 -17.82
N THR A 17 12.42 -5.81 -16.68
CA THR A 17 11.33 -4.97 -16.17
C THR A 17 11.65 -3.48 -16.14
N ASP A 18 12.80 -3.09 -16.68
CA ASP A 18 13.28 -1.70 -16.74
C ASP A 18 13.27 -1.01 -15.35
N ALA A 19 13.89 -1.69 -14.37
CA ALA A 19 13.99 -1.19 -13.01
C ALA A 19 14.84 0.10 -12.95
N CYS A 20 14.48 1.02 -12.05
CA CYS A 20 15.27 2.22 -11.80
C CYS A 20 16.65 1.88 -11.22
N SER A 21 17.62 2.82 -11.35
CA SER A 21 19.01 2.63 -10.88
C SER A 21 19.10 2.20 -9.43
N ASP A 22 18.29 2.80 -8.54
CA ASP A 22 18.27 2.48 -7.11
C ASP A 22 17.76 1.06 -6.86
N GLY A 23 16.74 0.63 -7.62
CA GLY A 23 16.20 -0.73 -7.58
C GLY A 23 17.24 -1.76 -8.05
N VAL A 24 17.97 -1.47 -9.13
CA VAL A 24 19.08 -2.31 -9.61
C VAL A 24 20.17 -2.44 -8.55
N PHE A 25 20.59 -1.32 -7.95
CA PHE A 25 21.63 -1.31 -6.92
C PHE A 25 21.20 -2.06 -5.65
N PHE A 26 19.93 -1.96 -5.27
CA PHE A 26 19.39 -2.72 -4.16
C PHE A 26 19.35 -4.23 -4.47
N ALA A 27 18.78 -4.60 -5.61
CA ALA A 27 18.61 -5.98 -6.03
C ALA A 27 19.95 -6.73 -6.18
N ALA A 28 21.01 -6.04 -6.62
CA ALA A 28 22.34 -6.61 -6.80
C ALA A 28 23.00 -7.12 -5.49
N LYS A 29 22.46 -6.76 -4.33
CA LYS A 29 22.95 -7.21 -3.00
C LYS A 29 22.36 -8.56 -2.58
N HIS A 30 21.44 -9.13 -3.35
CA HIS A 30 20.68 -10.31 -3.01
C HIS A 30 20.91 -11.43 -4.02
N ALA A 31 20.89 -12.69 -3.54
CA ALA A 31 21.12 -13.86 -4.39
C ALA A 31 19.89 -14.25 -5.23
N SER A 32 18.68 -13.88 -4.79
CA SER A 32 17.43 -14.24 -5.45
C SER A 32 16.38 -13.14 -5.35
N MET A 33 15.40 -13.16 -6.25
CA MET A 33 14.24 -12.27 -6.16
C MET A 33 13.40 -12.51 -4.90
N ALA A 34 13.41 -13.70 -4.35
CA ALA A 34 12.77 -14.00 -3.06
C ALA A 34 13.43 -13.20 -1.91
N GLU A 35 14.77 -13.13 -1.90
CA GLU A 35 15.50 -12.33 -0.93
C GLU A 35 15.29 -10.82 -1.15
N VAL A 36 15.26 -10.37 -2.42
CA VAL A 36 14.93 -8.98 -2.77
C VAL A 36 13.57 -8.59 -2.21
N TRP A 37 12.55 -9.43 -2.38
CA TRP A 37 11.21 -9.20 -1.82
C TRP A 37 11.23 -9.12 -0.30
N ASP A 38 11.84 -10.11 0.37
CA ASP A 38 11.84 -10.20 1.83
C ASP A 38 12.62 -9.04 2.50
N ALA A 39 13.67 -8.56 1.85
CA ALA A 39 14.51 -7.48 2.36
C ALA A 39 14.05 -6.06 1.93
N CYS A 40 13.14 -5.95 0.94
CA CYS A 40 12.79 -4.67 0.34
C CYS A 40 12.12 -3.72 1.36
N PRO A 41 12.71 -2.55 1.66
CA PRO A 41 12.14 -1.59 2.62
C PRO A 41 11.06 -0.70 2.00
N ARG A 42 10.89 -0.75 0.68
CA ARG A 42 10.05 0.17 -0.08
C ARG A 42 8.78 -0.49 -0.56
N ILE A 43 7.64 -0.03 -0.05
CA ILE A 43 6.32 -0.52 -0.46
C ILE A 43 6.04 -0.31 -1.95
N ASP A 44 6.46 0.82 -2.52
CA ASP A 44 6.28 1.11 -3.94
C ASP A 44 7.04 0.12 -4.84
N TRP A 45 8.21 -0.37 -4.42
CA TRP A 45 8.94 -1.41 -5.13
C TRP A 45 8.28 -2.79 -5.00
N LEU A 46 7.74 -3.15 -3.82
CA LEU A 46 6.99 -4.40 -3.65
C LEU A 46 5.78 -4.44 -4.57
N ILE A 47 5.03 -3.35 -4.63
CA ILE A 47 3.87 -3.24 -5.51
C ILE A 47 4.29 -3.24 -6.98
N TRP A 48 5.38 -2.54 -7.33
CA TRP A 48 5.92 -2.56 -8.69
C TRP A 48 6.33 -3.98 -9.11
N MET A 49 6.98 -4.76 -8.24
CA MET A 49 7.32 -6.16 -8.53
C MET A 49 6.09 -7.01 -8.81
N LEU A 50 4.99 -6.86 -8.04
CA LEU A 50 3.73 -7.56 -8.31
C LEU A 50 3.15 -7.20 -9.67
N ASN A 51 3.17 -5.93 -10.04
CA ASN A 51 2.69 -5.49 -11.35
C ASN A 51 3.57 -6.03 -12.49
N ALA A 52 4.88 -6.04 -12.30
CA ALA A 52 5.81 -6.56 -13.32
C ALA A 52 5.55 -8.04 -13.64
N ILE A 53 5.20 -8.83 -12.65
CA ILE A 53 4.85 -10.27 -12.83
C ILE A 53 3.35 -10.51 -13.08
N ASP A 54 2.56 -9.44 -13.19
CA ASP A 54 1.10 -9.49 -13.39
C ASP A 54 0.41 -10.38 -12.32
N ALA A 55 0.73 -10.11 -11.04
CA ALA A 55 0.16 -10.76 -9.87
C ALA A 55 -0.69 -9.76 -9.06
N PRO A 56 -1.86 -9.36 -9.55
CA PRO A 56 -2.73 -8.43 -8.86
C PRO A 56 -3.21 -9.03 -7.54
N GLN A 57 -3.32 -8.19 -6.53
CA GLN A 57 -3.90 -8.59 -5.26
C GLN A 57 -5.42 -8.43 -5.29
N ASP A 58 -6.13 -9.26 -4.51
CA ASP A 58 -7.57 -9.15 -4.38
C ASP A 58 -8.00 -7.84 -3.69
N GLU A 59 -9.24 -7.42 -3.96
CA GLU A 59 -9.79 -6.16 -3.46
C GLU A 59 -9.77 -6.08 -1.93
N LYS A 60 -10.06 -7.19 -1.25
CA LYS A 60 -10.08 -7.25 0.21
C LYS A 60 -8.69 -6.96 0.79
N THR A 61 -7.67 -7.66 0.31
CA THR A 61 -6.27 -7.49 0.76
C THR A 61 -5.79 -6.06 0.56
N CYS A 62 -6.00 -5.51 -0.63
CA CYS A 62 -5.64 -4.12 -0.93
C CYS A 62 -6.34 -3.13 -0.01
N ARG A 63 -7.65 -3.28 0.19
CA ARG A 63 -8.45 -2.36 0.99
C ARG A 63 -8.07 -2.41 2.47
N LEU A 64 -7.90 -3.60 3.03
CA LEU A 64 -7.46 -3.75 4.42
C LEU A 64 -6.06 -3.17 4.63
N PHE A 65 -5.15 -3.37 3.68
CA PHE A 65 -3.83 -2.75 3.72
C PHE A 65 -3.90 -1.21 3.70
N MET A 66 -4.78 -0.63 2.87
CA MET A 66 -4.97 0.83 2.84
C MET A 66 -5.54 1.38 4.14
N VAL A 67 -6.53 0.70 4.74
CA VAL A 67 -7.07 1.06 6.06
C VAL A 67 -5.96 1.00 7.11
N TRP A 68 -5.13 -0.06 7.08
CA TRP A 68 -3.98 -0.16 7.97
C TRP A 68 -3.01 1.02 7.79
N CYS A 69 -2.64 1.37 6.55
CA CYS A 69 -1.78 2.51 6.27
C CYS A 69 -2.36 3.82 6.81
N ALA A 70 -3.66 4.05 6.63
CA ALA A 70 -4.32 5.25 7.13
C ALA A 70 -4.29 5.37 8.65
N ARG A 71 -4.33 4.25 9.38
CA ARG A 71 -4.35 4.22 10.84
C ARG A 71 -2.97 4.16 11.48
N ASN A 72 -2.03 3.42 10.87
CA ASN A 72 -0.86 2.92 11.58
C ASN A 72 0.49 3.34 10.97
N THR A 73 0.51 4.05 9.84
CA THR A 73 1.77 4.53 9.28
C THR A 73 2.45 5.45 10.29
N PRO A 74 3.72 5.17 10.69
CA PRO A 74 4.42 6.00 11.64
C PRO A 74 4.79 7.36 11.05
N LEU A 75 4.76 8.37 11.89
CA LEU A 75 5.19 9.75 11.61
C LEU A 75 6.54 10.02 12.27
N ALA A 76 7.24 11.04 11.79
CA ALA A 76 8.56 11.42 12.32
C ALA A 76 8.52 11.85 13.80
N ASP A 77 7.36 12.26 14.31
CA ASP A 77 7.16 12.67 15.71
C ASP A 77 6.75 11.50 16.64
N GLY A 78 6.77 10.28 16.15
CA GLY A 78 6.42 9.08 16.91
C GLY A 78 4.92 8.77 16.97
N ARG A 79 4.07 9.62 16.45
CA ARG A 79 2.63 9.33 16.30
C ARG A 79 2.39 8.42 15.08
N THR A 80 1.13 8.04 14.87
CA THR A 80 0.68 7.40 13.62
C THR A 80 -0.21 8.34 12.83
N THR A 81 -0.41 8.05 11.53
CA THR A 81 -1.35 8.76 10.67
C THR A 81 -2.76 8.77 11.26
N GLY A 82 -3.17 7.71 11.93
CA GLY A 82 -4.47 7.62 12.60
C GLY A 82 -4.67 8.69 13.67
N ALA A 83 -3.62 9.09 14.38
CA ALA A 83 -3.69 10.14 15.39
C ALA A 83 -3.98 11.55 14.80
N LEU A 84 -3.81 11.72 13.48
CA LEU A 84 -4.13 12.96 12.77
C LEU A 84 -5.57 12.99 12.23
N ILE A 85 -6.26 11.85 12.21
CA ILE A 85 -7.62 11.74 11.70
C ILE A 85 -8.59 12.03 12.84
N THR A 86 -9.04 13.26 12.94
CA THR A 86 -9.95 13.72 14.01
C THR A 86 -11.40 13.95 13.53
N ASP A 87 -11.62 14.06 12.23
CA ASP A 87 -12.95 14.26 11.66
C ASP A 87 -13.73 12.93 11.67
N ALA A 88 -14.94 12.98 12.25
CA ALA A 88 -15.79 11.79 12.41
C ALA A 88 -16.17 11.13 11.07
N ARG A 89 -16.31 11.91 9.99
CA ARG A 89 -16.63 11.39 8.64
C ARG A 89 -15.46 10.58 8.09
N SER A 90 -14.23 11.03 8.33
CA SER A 90 -13.01 10.34 7.93
C SER A 90 -12.82 9.05 8.71
N LEU A 91 -13.10 9.05 10.02
CA LEU A 91 -13.07 7.84 10.85
C LEU A 91 -14.13 6.84 10.39
N ALA A 92 -15.38 7.30 10.19
CA ALA A 92 -16.46 6.45 9.68
C ALA A 92 -16.14 5.84 8.30
N ALA A 93 -15.47 6.56 7.43
CA ALA A 93 -15.07 6.04 6.13
C ALA A 93 -14.06 4.89 6.23
N LEU A 94 -13.12 4.95 7.17
CA LEU A 94 -12.21 3.84 7.44
C LEU A 94 -12.93 2.61 7.98
N GLU A 95 -13.90 2.79 8.89
CA GLU A 95 -14.72 1.72 9.42
C GLU A 95 -15.58 1.04 8.34
N VAL A 96 -16.21 1.87 7.47
CA VAL A 96 -17.01 1.35 6.36
C VAL A 96 -16.12 0.61 5.36
N ALA A 97 -14.92 1.11 5.05
CA ALA A 97 -13.98 0.46 4.15
C ALA A 97 -13.52 -0.90 4.68
N GLU A 98 -13.28 -1.01 5.99
CA GLU A 98 -12.92 -2.26 6.66
C GLU A 98 -14.10 -3.26 6.67
N ARG A 99 -15.32 -2.80 7.01
CA ARG A 99 -16.53 -3.62 6.94
C ARG A 99 -16.79 -4.11 5.52
N PHE A 100 -16.67 -3.24 4.52
CA PHE A 100 -16.86 -3.61 3.11
C PHE A 100 -15.87 -4.70 2.68
N ALA A 101 -14.59 -4.56 3.03
CA ALA A 101 -13.59 -5.59 2.76
C ALA A 101 -13.94 -6.95 3.40
N ASN A 102 -14.65 -6.94 4.52
CA ASN A 102 -15.11 -8.14 5.24
C ASN A 102 -16.58 -8.51 4.93
N CYS A 103 -17.14 -8.03 3.82
CA CYS A 103 -18.53 -8.28 3.40
C CYS A 103 -19.60 -7.78 4.37
N GLY A 104 -19.26 -6.85 5.27
CA GLY A 104 -20.15 -6.27 6.28
C GLY A 104 -20.71 -4.89 5.91
N ALA A 105 -20.49 -4.42 4.68
CA ALA A 105 -21.06 -3.19 4.15
C ALA A 105 -21.30 -3.32 2.65
N THR A 106 -22.22 -2.50 2.13
CA THR A 106 -22.55 -2.45 0.69
C THR A 106 -21.62 -1.49 -0.05
N ARG A 107 -21.55 -1.63 -1.38
CA ARG A 107 -20.84 -0.66 -2.25
C ARG A 107 -21.43 0.75 -2.15
N GLN A 108 -22.73 0.87 -1.92
CA GLN A 108 -23.40 2.16 -1.75
C GLN A 108 -22.95 2.84 -0.44
N GLU A 109 -22.88 2.11 0.68
CA GLU A 109 -22.35 2.63 1.95
C GLU A 109 -20.90 3.06 1.81
N LEU A 110 -20.06 2.25 1.13
CA LEU A 110 -18.67 2.58 0.88
C LEU A 110 -18.54 3.89 0.06
N PHE A 111 -19.34 4.02 -1.00
CA PHE A 111 -19.34 5.23 -1.81
C PHE A 111 -19.78 6.46 -1.02
N ALA A 112 -20.87 6.36 -0.26
CA ALA A 112 -21.39 7.46 0.56
C ALA A 112 -20.38 7.90 1.63
N ALA A 113 -19.72 6.94 2.29
CA ALA A 113 -18.67 7.21 3.27
C ALA A 113 -17.45 7.89 2.63
N GLY A 114 -17.06 7.47 1.43
CA GLY A 114 -15.99 8.10 0.65
C GLY A 114 -16.29 9.56 0.31
N VAL A 115 -17.51 9.86 -0.16
CA VAL A 115 -17.97 11.23 -0.45
C VAL A 115 -17.95 12.09 0.81
N ALA A 116 -18.43 11.58 1.95
CA ALA A 116 -18.43 12.30 3.21
C ALA A 116 -17.01 12.60 3.70
N ALA A 117 -16.10 11.63 3.62
CA ALA A 117 -14.69 11.83 3.98
C ALA A 117 -13.98 12.79 3.03
N TRP A 118 -14.31 12.78 1.74
CA TRP A 118 -13.78 13.73 0.78
C TRP A 118 -14.24 15.15 1.08
N ALA A 119 -15.52 15.36 1.44
CA ALA A 119 -16.02 16.65 1.88
C ALA A 119 -15.28 17.14 3.14
N ALA A 120 -14.98 16.24 4.09
CA ALA A 120 -14.17 16.56 5.26
C ALA A 120 -12.76 17.10 4.93
N THR A 121 -12.19 16.72 3.78
CA THR A 121 -10.87 17.22 3.38
C THR A 121 -10.87 18.69 2.97
N GLY A 122 -12.01 19.23 2.56
CA GLY A 122 -12.19 20.64 2.30
C GLY A 122 -12.22 21.48 3.58
N ASP A 123 -12.71 20.89 4.66
CA ASP A 123 -12.86 21.54 5.97
C ASP A 123 -11.60 21.37 6.85
N ALA A 124 -10.89 20.26 6.68
CA ALA A 124 -9.69 19.91 7.44
C ALA A 124 -8.48 19.88 6.53
N ALA A 125 -7.65 20.91 6.56
CA ALA A 125 -6.38 20.99 5.80
C ALA A 125 -5.38 19.93 6.25
N GLY A 126 -5.65 18.63 6.01
CA GLY A 126 -4.80 17.57 6.50
C GLY A 126 -4.52 16.43 5.51
N ALA A 127 -3.26 16.01 5.41
CA ALA A 127 -2.84 14.84 4.63
C ALA A 127 -3.57 13.56 5.07
N ALA A 128 -3.86 13.43 6.38
CA ALA A 128 -4.53 12.28 6.97
C ALA A 128 -5.98 12.13 6.49
N ALA A 129 -6.74 13.22 6.39
CA ALA A 129 -8.11 13.19 5.88
C ALA A 129 -8.15 12.74 4.40
N ARG A 130 -7.17 13.18 3.59
CA ARG A 130 -7.00 12.69 2.20
C ARG A 130 -6.72 11.21 2.13
N VAL A 131 -5.90 10.69 3.05
CA VAL A 131 -5.60 9.25 3.14
C VAL A 131 -6.86 8.45 3.48
N ALA A 132 -7.69 8.92 4.42
CA ALA A 132 -8.95 8.27 4.77
C ALA A 132 -9.95 8.25 3.60
N ALA A 133 -10.13 9.38 2.92
CA ALA A 133 -10.99 9.47 1.74
C ALA A 133 -10.53 8.51 0.62
N ARG A 134 -9.22 8.36 0.44
CA ARG A 134 -8.63 7.45 -0.54
C ARG A 134 -8.79 5.99 -0.14
N ALA A 135 -8.70 5.64 1.14
CA ALA A 135 -8.96 4.28 1.62
C ALA A 135 -10.41 3.83 1.33
N ALA A 136 -11.35 4.77 1.31
CA ALA A 136 -12.74 4.51 0.91
C ALA A 136 -12.92 4.48 -0.63
N ALA A 137 -12.10 5.21 -1.40
CA ALA A 137 -12.14 5.24 -2.85
C ALA A 137 -11.08 4.32 -3.46
N TRP A 138 -11.47 3.31 -4.24
CA TRP A 138 -10.59 2.27 -4.79
C TRP A 138 -9.40 2.78 -5.62
N ASP A 139 -9.57 3.84 -6.40
CA ASP A 139 -8.59 4.31 -7.39
C ASP A 139 -7.34 4.98 -6.80
N ALA A 140 -7.21 5.04 -5.48
CA ALA A 140 -6.16 5.82 -4.84
C ALA A 140 -5.11 5.02 -4.06
N THR A 141 -5.04 3.70 -4.26
CA THR A 141 -4.13 2.77 -3.56
C THR A 141 -2.68 3.27 -3.52
N TRP A 142 -2.21 3.83 -4.61
CA TRP A 142 -0.82 4.24 -4.83
C TRP A 142 -0.45 5.59 -4.22
N ALA A 143 -1.39 6.51 -4.21
CA ALA A 143 -1.12 7.86 -3.73
C ALA A 143 -1.08 7.95 -2.19
N ALA A 144 -1.80 7.08 -1.48
CA ALA A 144 -1.77 7.04 -0.02
C ALA A 144 -0.42 6.58 0.53
N ALA A 145 0.19 5.57 -0.08
CA ALA A 145 1.53 5.11 0.27
C ALA A 145 2.60 6.18 0.04
N ARG A 146 2.46 7.00 -1.00
CA ARG A 146 3.38 8.11 -1.29
C ARG A 146 3.20 9.33 -0.39
N ALA A 147 1.99 9.62 0.06
CA ALA A 147 1.70 10.82 0.85
C ALA A 147 2.19 10.74 2.31
N ALA A 148 2.47 9.54 2.81
CA ALA A 148 3.00 9.30 4.15
C ALA A 148 4.54 9.17 4.18
N ALA A 149 5.24 9.74 3.21
CA ALA A 149 6.62 9.41 2.89
C ALA A 149 7.66 9.96 3.87
N GLY A 150 8.14 9.08 4.71
CA GLY A 150 9.48 9.07 5.28
C GLY A 150 9.99 7.63 5.23
N ALA A 151 11.31 7.41 5.29
CA ALA A 151 11.88 6.06 5.22
C ALA A 151 11.26 5.10 6.25
N ALA A 152 11.02 5.57 7.48
CA ALA A 152 10.36 4.79 8.54
C ALA A 152 8.91 4.40 8.19
N ALA A 153 8.19 5.27 7.47
CA ALA A 153 6.85 4.98 7.00
C ALA A 153 6.86 3.87 5.94
N TRP A 154 7.82 3.91 5.02
CA TRP A 154 7.96 2.90 3.98
C TRP A 154 8.33 1.54 4.54
N ASP A 155 9.25 1.50 5.50
CA ASP A 155 9.65 0.26 6.19
C ASP A 155 8.45 -0.39 6.87
N ALA A 156 7.66 0.38 7.62
CA ALA A 156 6.48 -0.12 8.31
C ALA A 156 5.40 -0.61 7.34
N GLN A 157 5.15 0.12 6.25
CA GLN A 157 4.21 -0.26 5.21
C GLN A 157 4.68 -1.52 4.47
N ALA A 158 5.96 -1.61 4.10
CA ALA A 158 6.53 -2.79 3.45
C ALA A 158 6.47 -4.03 4.38
N ALA A 159 6.77 -3.85 5.66
CA ALA A 159 6.67 -4.92 6.65
C ALA A 159 5.22 -5.42 6.80
N GLN A 160 4.24 -4.51 6.87
CA GLN A 160 2.83 -4.88 6.93
C GLN A 160 2.34 -5.54 5.64
N PHE A 161 2.78 -5.04 4.49
CA PHE A 161 2.40 -5.61 3.19
C PHE A 161 2.84 -7.06 3.06
N ARG A 162 4.07 -7.39 3.47
CA ARG A 162 4.58 -8.77 3.49
C ARG A 162 3.85 -9.71 4.45
N LYS A 163 3.12 -9.19 5.44
CA LYS A 163 2.27 -10.04 6.30
C LYS A 163 0.97 -10.46 5.60
N VAL A 164 0.47 -9.65 4.67
CA VAL A 164 -0.82 -9.88 4.01
C VAL A 164 -0.68 -10.36 2.56
N VAL A 165 0.50 -10.18 1.96
CA VAL A 165 0.82 -10.64 0.61
C VAL A 165 2.02 -11.58 0.67
N ALA A 166 1.79 -12.83 0.29
CA ALA A 166 2.85 -13.83 0.23
C ALA A 166 3.95 -13.45 -0.77
N ASN A 167 5.19 -13.87 -0.49
CA ASN A 167 6.30 -13.66 -1.40
C ASN A 167 6.07 -14.45 -2.70
N PRO A 168 5.86 -13.78 -3.85
CA PRO A 168 5.51 -14.44 -5.11
C PRO A 168 6.70 -15.16 -5.77
N PHE A 169 7.91 -14.93 -5.28
CA PHE A 169 9.15 -15.53 -5.79
C PHE A 169 9.60 -16.77 -4.98
N LYS A 170 8.86 -17.17 -3.94
CA LYS A 170 9.03 -18.45 -3.24
C LYS A 170 8.13 -19.49 -3.91
N LEU A 171 8.70 -20.16 -4.90
CA LEU A 171 8.07 -21.30 -5.59
C LEU A 171 8.42 -22.59 -4.86
#